data_737cfed5425797db410faa3f1a91aa78
#
_entry.id   737cfed5425797db410faa3f1a91aa78
#
_cell.length_a   1.000
_cell.length_b   1.000
_cell.length_c   1.000
_cell.angle_alpha   90.00
_cell.angle_beta   90.00
_cell.angle_gamma   90.00
#
_symmetry.space_group_name_H-M   'P 1'
#
loop_
_entity.id
_entity.type
_entity.pdbx_description
1 polymer ?
#
loop_
_entity_poly.entity_id
_entity_poly.type
_entity_poly.pdbx_seq_one_letter_code
_entity_poly.pdbx_strand_id
1 'polypeptide(L)'
;MTIADRRRRFRALHERGCFVLPNPWDVGTTRYLQHLGFEAVATTSAGAAFSAGFSDTALGLDAMLSHIGTVVAATDLPVNADFESGYAEDPDGVAENVRRCLDAGVAGLSIEDAMGHRANALYEVDEAARRVAAARKAIDASGADVVLTGRAECFLFGETDVRVAIRRLRAYAGAGADCLYAPGLRTREDIAAVVEAVAPKPVNVLMAAATDMTVADLAALGVRRISVGSALARVAWGAFMRAARQMAETGRFDLLGDAVPYAEIDRFFRQDRRGRGG
;
A
#
# COMPACT_ATOMS: atom_id res chain seq x y z
N MET A 1 17.55 -11.60 -7.17
CA MET A 1 17.09 -11.92 -5.78
C MET A 1 15.89 -12.84 -5.90
N THR A 2 15.84 -13.95 -5.14
CA THR A 2 14.69 -14.88 -5.17
C THR A 2 13.48 -14.27 -4.45
N ILE A 3 12.28 -14.81 -4.68
CA ILE A 3 11.07 -14.40 -3.95
C ILE A 3 11.26 -14.62 -2.43
N ALA A 4 11.86 -15.72 -2.03
CA ALA A 4 12.15 -16.01 -0.62
C ALA A 4 13.10 -14.97 0.01
N ASP A 5 14.11 -14.50 -0.75
CA ASP A 5 15.02 -13.45 -0.28
C ASP A 5 14.28 -12.12 -0.09
N ARG A 6 13.40 -11.75 -1.02
CA ARG A 6 12.56 -10.54 -0.91
C ARG A 6 11.66 -10.61 0.31
N ARG A 7 11.03 -11.75 0.59
CA ARG A 7 10.17 -11.97 1.77
C ARG A 7 10.96 -11.81 3.07
N ARG A 8 12.11 -12.47 3.20
CA ARG A 8 12.99 -12.33 4.37
C ARG A 8 13.45 -10.88 4.57
N ARG A 9 13.88 -10.21 3.51
CA ARG A 9 14.26 -8.80 3.56
C ARG A 9 13.11 -7.91 4.04
N PHE A 10 11.90 -8.15 3.54
CA PHE A 10 10.74 -7.36 3.93
C PHE A 10 10.40 -7.53 5.40
N ARG A 11 10.44 -8.76 5.91
CA ARG A 11 10.24 -9.03 7.34
C ARG A 11 11.30 -8.33 8.19
N ALA A 12 12.55 -8.40 7.82
CA ALA A 12 13.65 -7.74 8.55
C ALA A 12 13.49 -6.21 8.64
N LEU A 13 12.88 -5.56 7.63
CA LEU A 13 12.55 -4.13 7.68
C LEU A 13 11.54 -3.79 8.79
N HIS A 14 10.71 -4.75 9.22
CA HIS A 14 9.73 -4.55 10.28
C HIS A 14 10.28 -4.78 11.69
N GLU A 15 11.48 -5.32 11.82
CA GLU A 15 12.09 -5.63 13.12
C GLU A 15 12.74 -4.41 13.77
N ARG A 16 13.33 -3.51 12.99
CA ARG A 16 14.09 -2.36 13.51
C ARG A 16 14.09 -1.16 12.56
N GLY A 17 14.33 0.04 13.09
CA GLY A 17 14.35 1.28 12.33
C GLY A 17 12.97 1.75 11.88
N CYS A 18 12.93 2.64 10.93
CA CYS A 18 11.71 3.13 10.27
C CYS A 18 12.02 3.26 8.78
N PHE A 19 11.16 2.72 7.92
CA PHE A 19 11.37 2.77 6.48
C PHE A 19 10.17 3.34 5.75
N VAL A 20 10.44 3.97 4.61
CA VAL A 20 9.39 4.46 3.69
C VAL A 20 9.04 3.36 2.70
N LEU A 21 7.75 3.10 2.55
CA LEU A 21 7.14 2.14 1.65
C LEU A 21 6.31 2.91 0.61
N PRO A 22 6.94 3.51 -0.44
CA PRO A 22 6.22 4.27 -1.44
C PRO A 22 5.36 3.36 -2.32
N ASN A 23 4.33 3.96 -2.93
CA ASN A 23 3.32 3.22 -3.67
C ASN A 23 3.37 3.58 -5.16
N PRO A 24 4.04 2.76 -6.00
CA PRO A 24 3.94 2.85 -7.45
C PRO A 24 2.57 2.35 -7.93
N TRP A 25 2.18 2.81 -9.12
CA TRP A 25 0.92 2.39 -9.76
C TRP A 25 1.12 1.78 -11.15
N ASP A 26 2.37 1.70 -11.63
CA ASP A 26 2.76 1.07 -12.90
C ASP A 26 4.22 0.61 -12.89
N VAL A 27 4.65 -0.01 -13.99
CA VAL A 27 6.03 -0.50 -14.17
C VAL A 27 7.04 0.65 -14.11
N GLY A 28 6.75 1.78 -14.77
CA GLY A 28 7.67 2.91 -14.85
C GLY A 28 7.95 3.51 -13.49
N THR A 29 6.91 3.80 -12.73
CA THR A 29 7.03 4.35 -11.36
C THR A 29 7.67 3.35 -10.40
N THR A 30 7.40 2.04 -10.55
CA THR A 30 8.05 0.99 -9.75
C THR A 30 9.57 1.00 -9.95
N ARG A 31 10.03 1.05 -11.18
CA ARG A 31 11.46 1.09 -11.52
C ARG A 31 12.15 2.36 -11.04
N TYR A 32 11.46 3.49 -11.16
CA TYR A 32 11.98 4.76 -10.70
C TYR A 32 12.15 4.80 -9.18
N LEU A 33 11.19 4.30 -8.41
CA LEU A 33 11.30 4.19 -6.96
C LEU A 33 12.45 3.27 -6.53
N GLN A 34 12.65 2.16 -7.23
CA GLN A 34 13.83 1.31 -6.98
C GLN A 34 15.15 2.03 -7.31
N HIS A 35 15.21 2.81 -8.39
CA HIS A 35 16.37 3.61 -8.76
C HIS A 35 16.73 4.65 -7.68
N LEU A 36 15.73 5.24 -7.03
CA LEU A 36 15.92 6.17 -5.91
C LEU A 36 16.43 5.51 -4.63
N GLY A 37 16.57 4.18 -4.60
CA GLY A 37 17.14 3.46 -3.45
C GLY A 37 16.14 3.10 -2.37
N PHE A 38 14.84 3.17 -2.59
CA PHE A 38 13.86 2.65 -1.64
C PHE A 38 14.09 1.14 -1.41
N GLU A 39 13.82 0.67 -0.20
CA GLU A 39 14.11 -0.70 0.20
C GLU A 39 12.96 -1.68 -0.06
N ALA A 40 11.74 -1.17 -0.20
CA ALA A 40 10.52 -1.90 -0.52
C ALA A 40 9.51 -0.96 -1.15
N VAL A 41 8.47 -1.50 -1.82
CA VAL A 41 7.33 -0.75 -2.37
C VAL A 41 6.02 -1.43 -2.00
N ALA A 42 4.91 -0.69 -2.02
CA ALA A 42 3.58 -1.28 -1.94
C ALA A 42 2.76 -0.88 -3.17
N THR A 43 1.89 -1.76 -3.66
CA THR A 43 0.88 -1.34 -4.65
C THR A 43 -0.09 -0.33 -4.03
N THR A 44 -0.92 0.27 -4.85
CA THR A 44 -2.03 1.12 -4.44
C THR A 44 -3.24 0.78 -5.30
N SER A 45 -4.29 0.24 -4.65
CA SER A 45 -5.55 -0.12 -5.32
C SER A 45 -6.15 1.07 -6.05
N ALA A 46 -6.22 2.22 -5.38
CA ALA A 46 -6.70 3.47 -5.97
C ALA A 46 -5.86 3.93 -7.17
N GLY A 47 -4.52 3.89 -7.06
CA GLY A 47 -3.63 4.27 -8.16
C GLY A 47 -3.78 3.36 -9.38
N ALA A 48 -3.91 2.06 -9.15
CA ALA A 48 -4.19 1.07 -10.20
C ALA A 48 -5.54 1.32 -10.87
N ALA A 49 -6.60 1.54 -10.07
CA ALA A 49 -7.94 1.85 -10.56
C ALA A 49 -7.94 3.11 -11.43
N PHE A 50 -7.35 4.20 -10.97
CA PHE A 50 -7.26 5.45 -11.74
C PHE A 50 -6.52 5.27 -13.07
N SER A 51 -5.44 4.49 -13.10
CA SER A 51 -4.70 4.20 -14.32
C SER A 51 -5.51 3.37 -15.33
N ALA A 52 -6.41 2.53 -14.82
CA ALA A 52 -7.32 1.71 -15.64
C ALA A 52 -8.65 2.41 -15.99
N GLY A 53 -8.86 3.67 -15.54
CA GLY A 53 -10.09 4.43 -15.81
C GLY A 53 -11.27 4.09 -14.89
N PHE A 54 -10.99 3.53 -13.72
CA PHE A 54 -11.99 3.17 -12.71
C PHE A 54 -11.87 4.06 -11.47
N SER A 55 -12.96 4.15 -10.72
CA SER A 55 -12.91 4.69 -9.36
C SER A 55 -12.20 3.73 -8.40
N ASP A 56 -11.78 4.25 -7.26
CA ASP A 56 -11.21 3.44 -6.17
C ASP A 56 -12.17 2.30 -5.79
N THR A 57 -11.62 1.14 -5.44
CA THR A 57 -12.33 -0.11 -5.11
C THR A 57 -13.19 -0.73 -6.23
N ALA A 58 -13.15 -0.20 -7.44
CA ALA A 58 -13.96 -0.70 -8.57
C ALA A 58 -13.23 -1.75 -9.43
N LEU A 59 -11.94 -1.97 -9.22
CA LEU A 59 -11.22 -3.05 -9.90
C LEU A 59 -11.56 -4.40 -9.28
N GLY A 60 -11.90 -5.37 -10.12
CA GLY A 60 -12.10 -6.75 -9.67
C GLY A 60 -10.80 -7.48 -9.37
N LEU A 61 -10.93 -8.60 -8.66
CA LEU A 61 -9.80 -9.43 -8.20
C LEU A 61 -8.79 -9.77 -9.28
N ASP A 62 -9.24 -10.24 -10.46
CA ASP A 62 -8.32 -10.70 -11.51
C ASP A 62 -7.48 -9.55 -12.09
N ALA A 63 -8.09 -8.39 -12.28
CA ALA A 63 -7.38 -7.19 -12.71
C ALA A 63 -6.36 -6.73 -11.66
N MET A 64 -6.73 -6.78 -10.38
CA MET A 64 -5.82 -6.42 -9.28
C MET A 64 -4.67 -7.43 -9.15
N LEU A 65 -4.91 -8.72 -9.24
CA LEU A 65 -3.85 -9.74 -9.23
C LEU A 65 -2.89 -9.58 -10.41
N SER A 66 -3.41 -9.26 -11.60
CA SER A 66 -2.59 -8.95 -12.79
C SER A 66 -1.72 -7.73 -12.56
N HIS A 67 -2.28 -6.66 -12.00
CA HIS A 67 -1.54 -5.44 -11.63
C HIS A 67 -0.44 -5.73 -10.60
N ILE A 68 -0.76 -6.45 -9.52
CA ILE A 68 0.20 -6.85 -8.49
C ILE A 68 1.36 -7.64 -9.11
N GLY A 69 1.04 -8.65 -9.95
CA GLY A 69 2.05 -9.46 -10.66
C GLY A 69 2.94 -8.60 -11.56
N THR A 70 2.38 -7.63 -12.25
CA THR A 70 3.11 -6.67 -13.09
C THR A 70 4.09 -5.83 -12.28
N VAL A 71 3.68 -5.30 -11.13
CA VAL A 71 4.55 -4.55 -10.21
C VAL A 71 5.65 -5.44 -9.63
N VAL A 72 5.31 -6.66 -9.18
CA VAL A 72 6.28 -7.64 -8.65
C VAL A 72 7.35 -7.99 -9.70
N ALA A 73 6.95 -8.19 -10.96
CA ALA A 73 7.87 -8.50 -12.05
C ALA A 73 8.77 -7.31 -12.43
N ALA A 74 8.33 -6.08 -12.17
CA ALA A 74 9.06 -4.86 -12.53
C ALA A 74 10.25 -4.55 -11.62
N THR A 75 10.40 -5.21 -10.46
CA THR A 75 11.39 -4.83 -9.43
C THR A 75 12.02 -6.05 -8.74
N ASP A 76 13.22 -5.86 -8.16
CA ASP A 76 13.81 -6.82 -7.21
C ASP A 76 13.48 -6.46 -5.77
N LEU A 77 12.80 -5.34 -5.53
CA LEU A 77 12.38 -4.96 -4.19
C LEU A 77 11.28 -5.89 -3.67
N PRO A 78 11.17 -6.05 -2.35
CA PRO A 78 9.97 -6.58 -1.74
C PRO A 78 8.75 -5.73 -2.11
N VAL A 79 7.65 -6.38 -2.49
CA VAL A 79 6.38 -5.72 -2.81
C VAL A 79 5.32 -6.12 -1.78
N ASN A 80 4.67 -5.14 -1.17
CA ASN A 80 3.47 -5.34 -0.37
C ASN A 80 2.24 -5.09 -1.24
N ALA A 81 1.32 -6.04 -1.31
CA ALA A 81 0.06 -5.83 -2.01
C ALA A 81 -0.93 -5.03 -1.15
N ASP A 82 -1.47 -3.95 -1.70
CA ASP A 82 -2.71 -3.33 -1.24
C ASP A 82 -3.85 -4.19 -1.76
N PHE A 83 -4.38 -5.08 -0.89
CA PHE A 83 -5.28 -6.16 -1.29
C PHE A 83 -6.72 -5.95 -0.79
N GLU A 84 -7.06 -4.70 -0.50
CA GLU A 84 -8.38 -4.27 -0.01
C GLU A 84 -8.91 -5.20 1.09
N SER A 85 -10.20 -5.55 1.08
CA SER A 85 -10.79 -6.50 2.04
C SER A 85 -10.60 -7.98 1.65
N GLY A 86 -9.73 -8.28 0.66
CA GLY A 86 -9.48 -9.64 0.18
C GLY A 86 -10.40 -10.11 -0.95
N TYR A 87 -11.20 -9.19 -1.54
CA TYR A 87 -12.05 -9.44 -2.73
C TYR A 87 -13.00 -10.63 -2.57
N ALA A 88 -13.52 -10.88 -1.38
CA ALA A 88 -14.44 -11.98 -1.10
C ALA A 88 -15.54 -11.56 -0.13
N GLU A 89 -16.67 -12.27 -0.15
CA GLU A 89 -17.79 -12.00 0.74
C GLU A 89 -17.57 -12.58 2.13
N ASP A 90 -16.85 -13.70 2.23
CA ASP A 90 -16.61 -14.43 3.47
C ASP A 90 -15.10 -14.70 3.71
N PRO A 91 -14.72 -15.13 4.93
CA PRO A 91 -13.33 -15.41 5.27
C PRO A 91 -12.69 -16.56 4.46
N ASP A 92 -13.44 -17.57 4.05
CA ASP A 92 -12.91 -18.68 3.25
C ASP A 92 -12.52 -18.20 1.83
N GLY A 93 -13.33 -17.36 1.23
CA GLY A 93 -13.01 -16.67 -0.02
C GLY A 93 -11.80 -15.76 0.11
N VAL A 94 -11.64 -15.05 1.24
CA VAL A 94 -10.41 -14.27 1.54
C VAL A 94 -9.18 -15.18 1.53
N ALA A 95 -9.25 -16.33 2.21
CA ALA A 95 -8.14 -17.29 2.25
C ALA A 95 -7.77 -17.80 0.85
N GLU A 96 -8.74 -18.08 -0.02
CA GLU A 96 -8.50 -18.49 -1.41
C GLU A 96 -7.85 -17.38 -2.21
N ASN A 97 -8.37 -16.16 -2.14
CA ASN A 97 -7.83 -15.02 -2.87
C ASN A 97 -6.41 -14.64 -2.38
N VAL A 98 -6.14 -14.79 -1.08
CA VAL A 98 -4.78 -14.61 -0.52
C VAL A 98 -3.82 -15.62 -1.14
N ARG A 99 -4.18 -16.91 -1.29
CA ARG A 99 -3.30 -17.89 -1.98
C ARG A 99 -2.92 -17.42 -3.38
N ARG A 100 -3.90 -16.95 -4.16
CA ARG A 100 -3.66 -16.38 -5.50
C ARG A 100 -2.72 -15.16 -5.46
N CYS A 101 -2.87 -14.30 -4.44
CA CYS A 101 -1.97 -13.16 -4.25
C CYS A 101 -0.53 -13.60 -3.90
N LEU A 102 -0.37 -14.66 -3.10
CA LEU A 102 0.95 -15.23 -2.78
C LEU A 102 1.67 -15.77 -4.01
N ASP A 103 0.94 -16.35 -4.97
CA ASP A 103 1.48 -16.87 -6.24
C ASP A 103 2.03 -15.75 -7.13
N ALA A 104 1.54 -14.52 -7.00
CA ALA A 104 2.12 -13.34 -7.66
C ALA A 104 3.52 -12.97 -7.13
N GLY A 105 3.99 -13.57 -6.02
CA GLY A 105 5.34 -13.37 -5.49
C GLY A 105 5.49 -12.18 -4.54
N VAL A 106 4.42 -11.74 -3.94
CA VAL A 106 4.44 -10.64 -2.94
C VAL A 106 5.24 -11.00 -1.69
N ALA A 107 5.82 -9.99 -1.04
CA ALA A 107 6.51 -10.11 0.23
C ALA A 107 5.64 -9.71 1.44
N GLY A 108 4.56 -9.01 1.19
CA GLY A 108 3.53 -8.67 2.16
C GLY A 108 2.20 -8.41 1.47
N LEU A 109 1.13 -8.38 2.25
CA LEU A 109 -0.18 -7.91 1.83
C LEU A 109 -0.94 -7.27 2.99
N SER A 110 -1.91 -6.41 2.69
CA SER A 110 -2.83 -5.86 3.68
C SER A 110 -4.23 -6.41 3.47
N ILE A 111 -4.94 -6.64 4.58
CA ILE A 111 -6.39 -6.90 4.60
C ILE A 111 -7.03 -5.80 5.44
N GLU A 112 -7.97 -5.08 4.86
CA GLU A 112 -8.71 -4.01 5.51
C GLU A 112 -10.13 -4.43 5.89
N ASP A 113 -10.72 -3.62 6.76
CA ASP A 113 -12.07 -3.84 7.27
C ASP A 113 -13.17 -3.06 6.53
N ALA A 114 -12.85 -2.40 5.41
CA ALA A 114 -13.85 -1.79 4.53
C ALA A 114 -14.61 -2.85 3.72
N MET A 115 -15.91 -2.66 3.57
CA MET A 115 -16.77 -3.58 2.79
C MET A 115 -16.72 -3.31 1.27
N GLY A 116 -15.76 -2.48 0.81
CA GLY A 116 -15.61 -2.08 -0.58
C GLY A 116 -16.67 -1.07 -1.03
N HIS A 117 -16.73 -0.79 -2.33
CA HIS A 117 -17.57 0.27 -2.90
C HIS A 117 -19.08 0.02 -2.78
N ARG A 118 -19.50 -1.22 -2.52
CA ARG A 118 -20.93 -1.59 -2.51
C ARG A 118 -21.67 -1.15 -1.26
N ALA A 119 -21.01 -0.97 -0.13
CA ALA A 119 -21.68 -0.77 1.15
C ALA A 119 -21.32 0.54 1.85
N ASN A 120 -20.23 1.22 1.49
CA ASN A 120 -19.68 2.38 2.24
C ASN A 120 -19.73 2.15 3.76
N ALA A 121 -19.34 0.98 4.21
CA ALA A 121 -19.43 0.51 5.58
C ALA A 121 -18.19 -0.30 5.96
N LEU A 122 -18.01 -0.48 7.25
CA LEU A 122 -16.97 -1.34 7.83
C LEU A 122 -17.57 -2.65 8.29
N TYR A 123 -16.80 -3.72 8.16
CA TYR A 123 -17.10 -4.97 8.88
C TYR A 123 -17.08 -4.73 10.39
N GLU A 124 -17.95 -5.43 11.12
CA GLU A 124 -17.84 -5.52 12.55
C GLU A 124 -16.48 -6.09 12.96
N VAL A 125 -15.98 -5.69 14.13
CA VAL A 125 -14.61 -6.01 14.58
C VAL A 125 -14.31 -7.50 14.51
N ASP A 126 -15.24 -8.33 14.96
CA ASP A 126 -15.08 -9.78 15.01
C ASP A 126 -15.05 -10.40 13.60
N GLU A 127 -15.86 -9.87 12.68
CA GLU A 127 -15.85 -10.32 11.28
C GLU A 127 -14.54 -9.90 10.59
N ALA A 128 -14.10 -8.66 10.76
CA ALA A 128 -12.84 -8.18 10.23
C ALA A 128 -11.65 -9.01 10.78
N ALA A 129 -11.67 -9.35 12.08
CA ALA A 129 -10.66 -10.21 12.69
C ALA A 129 -10.68 -11.64 12.11
N ARG A 130 -11.87 -12.21 11.82
CA ARG A 130 -11.97 -13.52 11.16
C ARG A 130 -11.34 -13.49 9.74
N ARG A 131 -11.55 -12.42 9.00
CA ARG A 131 -10.96 -12.21 7.67
C ARG A 131 -9.43 -12.13 7.73
N VAL A 132 -8.88 -11.40 8.71
CA VAL A 132 -7.43 -11.34 8.97
C VAL A 132 -6.90 -12.74 9.37
N ALA A 133 -7.61 -13.47 10.23
CA ALA A 133 -7.23 -14.82 10.65
C ALA A 133 -7.23 -15.81 9.46
N ALA A 134 -8.20 -15.70 8.55
CA ALA A 134 -8.27 -16.51 7.34
C ALA A 134 -7.08 -16.23 6.39
N ALA A 135 -6.73 -14.96 6.21
CA ALA A 135 -5.55 -14.57 5.48
C ALA A 135 -4.26 -15.11 6.12
N ARG A 136 -4.12 -15.03 7.47
CA ARG A 136 -2.98 -15.58 8.19
C ARG A 136 -2.87 -17.09 8.00
N LYS A 137 -3.97 -17.82 8.15
CA LYS A 137 -4.02 -19.27 7.94
C LYS A 137 -3.59 -19.68 6.52
N ALA A 138 -4.01 -18.92 5.50
CA ALA A 138 -3.61 -19.18 4.12
C ALA A 138 -2.10 -18.96 3.91
N ILE A 139 -1.52 -17.89 4.49
CA ILE A 139 -0.09 -17.62 4.45
C ILE A 139 0.69 -18.73 5.15
N ASP A 140 0.29 -19.13 6.36
CA ASP A 140 0.96 -20.20 7.14
C ASP A 140 0.94 -21.54 6.39
N ALA A 141 -0.22 -21.90 5.83
CA ALA A 141 -0.37 -23.13 5.03
C ALA A 141 0.50 -23.17 3.78
N SER A 142 0.87 -22.00 3.21
CA SER A 142 1.76 -21.92 2.05
C SER A 142 3.24 -22.10 2.42
N GLY A 143 3.61 -22.03 3.68
CA GLY A 143 5.00 -21.99 4.15
C GLY A 143 5.77 -20.74 3.75
N ALA A 144 5.12 -19.72 3.18
CA ALA A 144 5.76 -18.50 2.73
C ALA A 144 5.89 -17.48 3.88
N ASP A 145 7.07 -16.86 3.99
CA ASP A 145 7.34 -15.80 4.98
C ASP A 145 6.81 -14.45 4.48
N VAL A 146 5.47 -14.30 4.44
CA VAL A 146 4.78 -13.10 3.97
C VAL A 146 4.26 -12.29 5.14
N VAL A 147 4.54 -10.98 5.15
CA VAL A 147 4.06 -10.04 6.17
C VAL A 147 2.59 -9.72 5.94
N LEU A 148 1.74 -10.02 6.91
CA LEU A 148 0.31 -9.67 6.90
C LEU A 148 0.09 -8.36 7.65
N THR A 149 -0.53 -7.40 6.99
CA THR A 149 -0.94 -6.13 7.60
C THR A 149 -2.44 -6.11 7.83
N GLY A 150 -2.87 -5.97 9.07
CA GLY A 150 -4.26 -5.69 9.43
C GLY A 150 -4.54 -4.19 9.37
N ARG A 151 -5.53 -3.77 8.57
CA ARG A 151 -5.82 -2.37 8.29
C ARG A 151 -7.21 -1.98 8.80
N ALA A 152 -7.29 -0.92 9.62
CA ALA A 152 -8.51 -0.38 10.19
C ALA A 152 -8.88 0.95 9.53
N GLU A 153 -9.95 0.97 8.74
CA GLU A 153 -10.37 2.09 7.92
C GLU A 153 -11.22 3.14 8.66
N CYS A 154 -11.48 2.97 9.94
CA CYS A 154 -12.48 3.73 10.69
C CYS A 154 -12.34 5.26 10.54
N PHE A 155 -11.13 5.81 10.50
CA PHE A 155 -10.94 7.26 10.30
C PHE A 155 -11.37 7.74 8.91
N LEU A 156 -11.26 6.91 7.88
CA LEU A 156 -11.72 7.24 6.53
C LEU A 156 -13.25 7.17 6.42
N PHE A 157 -13.90 6.51 7.39
CA PHE A 157 -15.35 6.42 7.52
C PHE A 157 -15.93 7.39 8.56
N GLY A 158 -15.15 8.42 8.95
CA GLY A 158 -15.63 9.52 9.78
C GLY A 158 -15.46 9.33 11.30
N GLU A 159 -14.83 8.22 11.72
CA GLU A 159 -14.45 8.06 13.12
C GLU A 159 -13.37 9.09 13.51
N THR A 160 -13.43 9.60 14.72
CA THR A 160 -12.46 10.55 15.27
C THR A 160 -11.81 10.07 16.56
N ASP A 161 -12.36 9.03 17.19
CA ASP A 161 -11.83 8.48 18.43
C ASP A 161 -10.75 7.41 18.15
N VAL A 162 -9.51 7.71 18.50
CA VAL A 162 -8.37 6.82 18.36
C VAL A 162 -8.56 5.47 19.07
N ARG A 163 -9.39 5.44 20.14
CA ARG A 163 -9.68 4.19 20.88
C ARG A 163 -10.45 3.17 20.03
N VAL A 164 -11.24 3.65 19.05
CA VAL A 164 -11.94 2.75 18.11
C VAL A 164 -10.93 2.05 17.20
N ALA A 165 -9.96 2.81 16.65
CA ALA A 165 -8.88 2.23 15.85
C ALA A 165 -8.04 1.26 16.68
N ILE A 166 -7.64 1.64 17.90
CA ILE A 166 -6.85 0.77 18.80
C ILE A 166 -7.58 -0.56 19.08
N ARG A 167 -8.89 -0.52 19.34
CA ARG A 167 -9.68 -1.74 19.56
C ARG A 167 -9.64 -2.67 18.33
N ARG A 168 -9.83 -2.12 17.13
CA ARG A 168 -9.75 -2.87 15.86
C ARG A 168 -8.37 -3.47 15.65
N LEU A 169 -7.32 -2.65 15.77
CA LEU A 169 -5.93 -3.07 15.56
C LEU A 169 -5.49 -4.15 16.55
N ARG A 170 -5.93 -4.10 17.82
CA ARG A 170 -5.69 -5.17 18.79
C ARG A 170 -6.36 -6.48 18.38
N ALA A 171 -7.58 -6.42 17.86
CA ALA A 171 -8.27 -7.60 17.35
C ALA A 171 -7.52 -8.21 16.15
N TYR A 172 -7.02 -7.37 15.22
CA TYR A 172 -6.25 -7.83 14.08
C TYR A 172 -4.86 -8.38 14.47
N ALA A 173 -4.22 -7.79 15.48
CA ALA A 173 -3.00 -8.35 16.07
C ALA A 173 -3.24 -9.75 16.66
N GLY A 174 -4.34 -9.93 17.40
CA GLY A 174 -4.76 -11.23 17.94
C GLY A 174 -5.14 -12.24 16.85
N ALA A 175 -5.64 -11.77 15.71
CA ALA A 175 -5.96 -12.57 14.54
C ALA A 175 -4.73 -12.96 13.68
N GLY A 176 -3.52 -12.54 14.08
CA GLY A 176 -2.28 -12.95 13.42
C GLY A 176 -1.70 -11.93 12.44
N ALA A 177 -2.16 -10.67 12.43
CA ALA A 177 -1.48 -9.62 11.69
C ALA A 177 -0.07 -9.38 12.23
N ASP A 178 0.91 -9.27 11.32
CA ASP A 178 2.31 -8.96 11.66
C ASP A 178 2.52 -7.45 11.83
N CYS A 179 1.88 -6.64 11.02
CA CYS A 179 1.93 -5.19 11.02
C CYS A 179 0.51 -4.62 11.13
N LEU A 180 0.38 -3.44 11.74
CA LEU A 180 -0.92 -2.81 11.98
C LEU A 180 -0.98 -1.45 11.31
N TYR A 181 -2.16 -1.08 10.80
CA TYR A 181 -2.32 0.11 10.00
C TYR A 181 -3.72 0.72 10.19
N ALA A 182 -3.76 2.01 10.55
CA ALA A 182 -4.97 2.80 10.57
C ALA A 182 -4.75 4.07 9.73
N PRO A 183 -5.13 4.08 8.44
CA PRO A 183 -5.05 5.28 7.62
C PRO A 183 -5.96 6.38 8.20
N GLY A 184 -5.49 7.63 8.12
CA GLY A 184 -6.21 8.76 8.68
C GLY A 184 -5.70 9.25 10.04
N LEU A 185 -4.77 8.54 10.68
CA LEU A 185 -4.00 9.08 11.81
C LEU A 185 -3.21 10.30 11.35
N ARG A 186 -3.36 11.43 12.04
CA ARG A 186 -2.78 12.72 11.62
C ARG A 186 -1.98 13.42 12.71
N THR A 187 -2.32 13.22 13.99
CA THR A 187 -1.65 13.88 15.10
C THR A 187 -0.53 13.03 15.67
N ARG A 188 0.50 13.68 16.24
CA ARG A 188 1.60 12.98 16.91
C ARG A 188 1.08 12.16 18.09
N GLU A 189 0.10 12.69 18.81
CA GLU A 189 -0.54 12.11 19.98
C GLU A 189 -1.26 10.79 19.62
N ASP A 190 -2.10 10.80 18.57
CA ASP A 190 -2.84 9.62 18.14
C ASP A 190 -1.90 8.53 17.60
N ILE A 191 -0.86 8.94 16.83
CA ILE A 191 0.15 8.01 16.32
C ILE A 191 0.88 7.32 17.47
N ALA A 192 1.35 8.09 18.47
CA ALA A 192 2.02 7.55 19.65
C ALA A 192 1.11 6.63 20.46
N ALA A 193 -0.16 7.02 20.65
CA ALA A 193 -1.15 6.20 21.36
C ALA A 193 -1.40 4.86 20.67
N VAL A 194 -1.49 4.84 19.33
CA VAL A 194 -1.64 3.58 18.57
C VAL A 194 -0.39 2.74 18.70
N VAL A 195 0.82 3.31 18.51
CA VAL A 195 2.09 2.57 18.63
C VAL A 195 2.23 1.92 20.00
N GLU A 196 1.98 2.68 21.07
CA GLU A 196 2.02 2.16 22.45
C GLU A 196 0.99 1.04 22.67
N ALA A 197 -0.24 1.26 22.21
CA ALA A 197 -1.37 0.35 22.48
C ALA A 197 -1.23 -1.01 21.82
N VAL A 198 -0.46 -1.11 20.71
CA VAL A 198 -0.32 -2.37 19.94
C VAL A 198 1.08 -2.96 20.01
N ALA A 199 1.98 -2.36 20.78
CA ALA A 199 3.34 -2.87 20.97
C ALA A 199 3.32 -4.36 21.41
N PRO A 200 4.23 -5.20 20.94
CA PRO A 200 5.42 -4.89 20.13
C PRO A 200 5.19 -4.93 18.61
N LYS A 201 3.94 -4.96 18.13
CA LYS A 201 3.61 -5.03 16.69
C LYS A 201 4.05 -3.75 15.98
N PRO A 202 4.72 -3.84 14.81
CA PRO A 202 5.06 -2.68 14.00
C PRO A 202 3.80 -1.98 13.49
N VAL A 203 3.86 -0.64 13.44
CA VAL A 203 2.78 0.20 12.94
C VAL A 203 3.19 0.85 11.62
N ASN A 204 2.29 0.80 10.64
CA ASN A 204 2.34 1.62 9.43
C ASN A 204 1.54 2.91 9.61
N VAL A 205 2.12 4.04 9.19
CA VAL A 205 1.41 5.33 9.13
C VAL A 205 1.32 5.80 7.69
N LEU A 206 0.17 6.38 7.31
CA LEU A 206 -0.07 6.90 5.97
C LEU A 206 0.27 8.40 5.92
N MET A 207 1.24 8.77 5.10
CA MET A 207 1.57 10.17 4.78
C MET A 207 1.08 10.51 3.37
N ALA A 208 -0.24 10.72 3.21
CA ALA A 208 -0.89 10.94 1.91
C ALA A 208 -1.26 12.40 1.63
N ALA A 209 -0.84 13.32 2.49
CA ALA A 209 -1.05 14.76 2.37
C ALA A 209 0.18 15.51 2.91
N ALA A 210 0.26 16.81 2.65
CA ALA A 210 1.30 17.65 3.22
C ALA A 210 1.25 17.62 4.76
N THR A 211 2.43 17.48 5.37
CA THR A 211 2.63 17.42 6.81
C THR A 211 3.97 18.07 7.17
N ASP A 212 4.12 18.51 8.40
CA ASP A 212 5.39 18.95 8.99
C ASP A 212 6.22 17.80 9.58
N MET A 213 5.64 16.59 9.67
CA MET A 213 6.33 15.42 10.20
C MET A 213 7.30 14.83 9.19
N THR A 214 8.53 14.63 9.62
CA THR A 214 9.58 13.94 8.87
C THR A 214 9.61 12.44 9.19
N VAL A 215 10.37 11.67 8.42
CA VAL A 215 10.64 10.24 8.73
C VAL A 215 11.26 10.10 10.12
N ALA A 216 12.17 11.01 10.53
CA ALA A 216 12.80 11.00 11.84
C ALA A 216 11.80 11.25 12.98
N ASP A 217 10.85 12.17 12.78
CA ASP A 217 9.77 12.41 13.75
C ASP A 217 8.91 11.17 13.94
N LEU A 218 8.49 10.52 12.85
CA LEU A 218 7.68 9.32 12.91
C LEU A 218 8.45 8.15 13.54
N ALA A 219 9.74 8.02 13.23
CA ALA A 219 10.61 7.03 13.87
C ALA A 219 10.72 7.25 15.39
N ALA A 220 10.82 8.51 15.83
CA ALA A 220 10.86 8.87 17.26
C ALA A 220 9.55 8.54 17.99
N LEU A 221 8.41 8.52 17.30
CA LEU A 221 7.12 8.05 17.81
C LEU A 221 7.00 6.51 17.85
N GLY A 222 8.02 5.77 17.37
CA GLY A 222 8.01 4.31 17.31
C GLY A 222 7.36 3.72 16.07
N VAL A 223 7.02 4.55 15.07
CA VAL A 223 6.53 4.09 13.77
C VAL A 223 7.60 3.27 13.07
N ARG A 224 7.19 2.15 12.47
CA ARG A 224 8.11 1.24 11.79
C ARG A 224 8.06 1.38 10.27
N ARG A 225 6.91 1.71 9.72
CA ARG A 225 6.65 1.78 8.28
C ARG A 225 5.83 3.02 7.93
N ILE A 226 6.19 3.68 6.84
CA ILE A 226 5.51 4.87 6.34
C ILE A 226 5.11 4.60 4.89
N SER A 227 3.81 4.58 4.59
CA SER A 227 3.29 4.48 3.23
C SER A 227 2.72 5.81 2.76
N VAL A 228 2.53 5.97 1.45
CA VAL A 228 1.98 7.20 0.86
C VAL A 228 0.66 6.96 0.11
N GLY A 229 0.21 5.71 0.00
CA GLY A 229 -1.03 5.36 -0.69
C GLY A 229 -1.08 5.91 -2.12
N SER A 230 -2.23 6.41 -2.54
CA SER A 230 -2.39 6.99 -3.87
C SER A 230 -1.76 8.39 -4.05
N ALA A 231 -1.04 8.93 -3.05
CA ALA A 231 -0.59 10.33 -3.09
C ALA A 231 0.31 10.64 -4.31
N LEU A 232 1.27 9.77 -4.62
CA LEU A 232 2.16 9.97 -5.78
C LEU A 232 1.39 9.92 -7.11
N ALA A 233 0.45 8.97 -7.25
CA ALA A 233 -0.44 8.93 -8.42
C ALA A 233 -1.28 10.21 -8.52
N ARG A 234 -1.86 10.69 -7.40
CA ARG A 234 -2.65 11.93 -7.37
C ARG A 234 -1.82 13.18 -7.69
N VAL A 235 -0.54 13.21 -7.31
CA VAL A 235 0.38 14.30 -7.70
C VAL A 235 0.55 14.32 -9.22
N ALA A 236 0.79 13.16 -9.85
CA ALA A 236 0.91 13.04 -11.31
C ALA A 236 -0.41 13.41 -12.01
N TRP A 237 -1.54 12.88 -11.54
CA TRP A 237 -2.87 13.23 -12.04
C TRP A 237 -3.16 14.73 -11.89
N GLY A 238 -2.79 15.35 -10.78
CA GLY A 238 -2.99 16.77 -10.56
C GLY A 238 -2.24 17.65 -11.57
N ALA A 239 -0.99 17.32 -11.88
CA ALA A 239 -0.21 18.01 -12.91
C ALA A 239 -0.83 17.81 -14.29
N PHE A 240 -1.15 16.57 -14.66
CA PHE A 240 -1.81 16.24 -15.93
C PHE A 240 -3.14 16.98 -16.10
N MET A 241 -4.02 16.93 -15.09
CA MET A 241 -5.35 17.58 -15.16
C MET A 241 -5.25 19.10 -15.32
N ARG A 242 -4.30 19.75 -14.63
CA ARG A 242 -4.09 21.21 -14.78
C ARG A 242 -3.67 21.57 -16.19
N ALA A 243 -2.65 20.88 -16.73
CA ALA A 243 -2.15 21.15 -18.08
C ALA A 243 -3.23 20.84 -19.15
N ALA A 244 -3.91 19.69 -19.04
CA ALA A 244 -4.96 19.31 -20.00
C ALA A 244 -6.15 20.30 -19.98
N ARG A 245 -6.55 20.76 -18.79
CA ARG A 245 -7.63 21.74 -18.65
C ARG A 245 -7.24 23.08 -19.30
N GLN A 246 -6.03 23.58 -19.05
CA GLN A 246 -5.54 24.80 -19.68
C GLN A 246 -5.61 24.71 -21.22
N MET A 247 -5.16 23.60 -21.78
CA MET A 247 -5.22 23.38 -23.24
C MET A 247 -6.68 23.39 -23.74
N ALA A 248 -7.58 22.68 -23.04
CA ALA A 248 -8.97 22.56 -23.46
C ALA A 248 -9.76 23.88 -23.34
N GLU A 249 -9.54 24.67 -22.29
CA GLU A 249 -10.32 25.86 -21.97
C GLU A 249 -9.76 27.13 -22.66
N THR A 250 -8.44 27.22 -22.85
CA THR A 250 -7.79 28.47 -23.28
C THR A 250 -6.96 28.33 -24.54
N GLY A 251 -6.68 27.11 -25.01
CA GLY A 251 -5.74 26.85 -26.11
C GLY A 251 -4.28 27.15 -25.79
N ARG A 252 -3.92 27.34 -24.51
CA ARG A 252 -2.54 27.66 -24.07
C ARG A 252 -1.80 26.41 -23.65
N PHE A 253 -0.46 26.47 -23.70
CA PHE A 253 0.46 25.36 -23.44
C PHE A 253 1.49 25.68 -22.36
N ASP A 254 1.32 26.75 -21.60
CA ASP A 254 2.33 27.27 -20.67
C ASP A 254 2.68 26.24 -19.57
N LEU A 255 1.68 25.48 -19.10
CA LEU A 255 1.87 24.48 -18.03
C LEU A 255 2.64 23.24 -18.52
N LEU A 256 2.91 23.08 -19.82
CA LEU A 256 3.82 22.06 -20.32
C LEU A 256 5.29 22.40 -20.02
N GLY A 257 5.59 23.65 -19.63
CA GLY A 257 6.90 24.07 -19.16
C GLY A 257 7.36 23.36 -17.87
N ASP A 258 6.42 22.84 -17.07
CA ASP A 258 6.71 22.07 -15.86
C ASP A 258 7.00 20.57 -16.15
N ALA A 259 6.92 20.14 -17.41
CA ALA A 259 7.19 18.75 -17.77
C ALA A 259 8.68 18.41 -17.58
N VAL A 260 8.92 17.23 -17.04
CA VAL A 260 10.29 16.70 -16.99
C VAL A 260 10.86 16.60 -18.41
N PRO A 261 12.11 17.05 -18.65
CA PRO A 261 12.71 16.99 -19.98
C PRO A 261 12.68 15.58 -20.57
N TYR A 262 12.25 15.45 -21.82
CA TYR A 262 12.17 14.17 -22.52
C TYR A 262 13.46 13.34 -22.38
N ALA A 263 14.62 13.99 -22.58
CA ALA A 263 15.94 13.34 -22.51
C ALA A 263 16.26 12.77 -21.12
N GLU A 264 15.67 13.30 -20.05
CA GLU A 264 15.89 12.82 -18.69
C GLU A 264 15.16 11.48 -18.47
N ILE A 265 13.88 11.42 -18.80
CA ILE A 265 13.07 10.20 -18.69
C ILE A 265 13.62 9.11 -19.63
N ASP A 266 13.92 9.46 -20.89
CA ASP A 266 14.43 8.50 -21.88
C ASP A 266 15.80 7.94 -21.45
N ARG A 267 16.70 8.77 -20.93
CA ARG A 267 17.99 8.34 -20.37
C ARG A 267 17.81 7.37 -19.21
N PHE A 268 16.90 7.69 -18.27
CA PHE A 268 16.61 6.81 -17.15
C PHE A 268 16.22 5.42 -17.65
N PHE A 269 15.23 5.30 -18.51
CA PHE A 269 14.77 4.01 -19.03
C PHE A 269 15.78 3.31 -19.95
N ARG A 270 16.65 4.02 -20.66
CA ARG A 270 17.78 3.42 -21.41
C ARG A 270 18.83 2.82 -20.50
N GLN A 271 19.08 3.40 -19.34
CA GLN A 271 20.04 2.93 -18.35
C GLN A 271 19.47 1.81 -17.48
N ASP A 272 18.17 1.77 -17.28
CA ASP A 272 17.49 0.69 -16.58
C ASP A 272 17.50 -0.58 -17.42
N ARG A 273 18.47 -1.48 -17.12
CA ARG A 273 18.69 -2.74 -17.86
C ARG A 273 17.69 -3.85 -17.54
N ARG A 274 16.74 -3.61 -16.65
CA ARG A 274 15.75 -4.62 -16.25
C ARG A 274 14.69 -4.78 -17.32
N GLY A 275 14.41 -6.03 -17.68
CA GLY A 275 13.43 -6.36 -18.70
C GLY A 275 13.94 -6.26 -20.16
N ARG A 276 15.26 -6.14 -20.38
CA ARG A 276 15.89 -6.25 -21.70
C ARG A 276 16.55 -7.60 -21.95
N GLY A 277 16.22 -8.60 -21.16
CA GLY A 277 16.60 -9.99 -21.38
C GLY A 277 15.47 -10.68 -22.12
N GLY A 278 15.43 -10.54 -23.42
CA GLY A 278 14.62 -11.25 -24.37
C GLY A 278 15.38 -11.28 -25.66
#